data_12a11ca6b70404ccbf5aa51d2d042189
#
_entry.id   12a11ca6b70404ccbf5aa51d2d042189
#
_cell.length_a   1.000
_cell.length_b   1.000
_cell.length_c   1.000
_cell.angle_alpha   90.00
_cell.angle_beta   90.00
_cell.angle_gamma   90.00
#
_symmetry.space_group_name_H-M   'P 1'
#
loop_
_entity.id
_entity.type
_entity.pdbx_description
1 polymer ?
#
loop_
_entity_poly.entity_id
_entity_poly.type
_entity_poly.pdbx_seq_one_letter_code
_entity_poly.pdbx_strand_id
1 'polypeptide(L)'
;MNILAAMDFSGFTEPILAVITRIAAAEPDTRVWLLHVAEPDPSFVGYEAGPPVVRDQVAAEYRRERQQLQACAERLQGTGKEVSALVVPGAIADTILAEAARLESDLIVMGSHGYGVLADLIVGGVGKVVLRRATCPVLIIPPALRVADGG
;
A
#
# COMPACT_ATOMS: atom_id res chain seq x y z
N MET A 1 -12.79 -7.10 -11.30
CA MET A 1 -12.07 -5.82 -11.09
C MET A 1 -10.79 -6.06 -10.33
N ASN A 2 -9.68 -5.46 -10.78
CA ASN A 2 -8.36 -5.57 -10.16
C ASN A 2 -8.06 -4.31 -9.33
N ILE A 3 -7.88 -4.43 -8.02
CA ILE A 3 -7.59 -3.32 -7.11
C ILE A 3 -6.16 -3.44 -6.59
N LEU A 4 -5.36 -2.40 -6.73
CA LEU A 4 -4.07 -2.25 -6.06
C LEU A 4 -4.21 -1.24 -4.91
N ALA A 5 -3.98 -1.69 -3.68
CA ALA A 5 -3.98 -0.83 -2.49
C ALA A 5 -2.55 -0.61 -1.99
N ALA A 6 -2.09 0.63 -2.02
CA ALA A 6 -0.79 1.00 -1.49
C ALA A 6 -0.88 1.22 0.03
N MET A 7 -0.13 0.41 0.78
CA MET A 7 -0.14 0.36 2.25
C MET A 7 1.20 0.86 2.79
N ASP A 8 1.16 1.79 3.73
CA ASP A 8 2.34 2.32 4.42
C ASP A 8 2.34 2.05 5.93
N PHE A 9 1.37 1.25 6.42
CA PHE A 9 1.14 0.94 7.84
C PHE A 9 0.90 2.15 8.73
N SER A 10 0.50 3.27 8.14
CA SER A 10 0.06 4.48 8.85
C SER A 10 -1.39 4.34 9.33
N GLY A 11 -1.93 5.41 9.91
CA GLY A 11 -3.33 5.50 10.31
C GLY A 11 -4.36 5.30 9.18
N PHE A 12 -3.94 5.15 7.93
CA PHE A 12 -4.80 4.87 6.79
C PHE A 12 -5.10 3.39 6.57
N THR A 13 -4.43 2.48 7.26
CA THR A 13 -4.64 1.02 7.08
C THR A 13 -6.11 0.65 7.24
N GLU A 14 -6.74 0.99 8.34
CA GLU A 14 -8.15 0.65 8.59
C GLU A 14 -9.12 1.32 7.60
N PRO A 15 -9.02 2.62 7.32
CA PRO A 15 -9.84 3.26 6.29
C PRO A 15 -9.69 2.65 4.90
N ILE A 16 -8.49 2.29 4.48
CA ILE A 16 -8.24 1.64 3.20
C ILE A 16 -8.91 0.27 3.15
N LEU A 17 -8.72 -0.58 4.16
CA LEU A 17 -9.33 -1.91 4.23
C LEU A 17 -10.87 -1.82 4.23
N ALA A 18 -11.44 -0.88 4.96
CA ALA A 18 -12.89 -0.66 5.00
C ALA A 18 -13.46 -0.28 3.62
N VAL A 19 -12.79 0.61 2.90
CA VAL A 19 -13.20 1.02 1.55
C VAL A 19 -13.09 -0.14 0.57
N ILE A 20 -11.99 -0.90 0.59
CA ILE A 20 -11.80 -2.07 -0.26
C ILE A 20 -12.90 -3.11 0.01
N THR A 21 -13.20 -3.38 1.27
CA THR A 21 -14.27 -4.32 1.64
C THR A 21 -15.61 -3.90 1.04
N ARG A 22 -15.95 -2.62 1.09
CA ARG A 22 -17.20 -2.10 0.50
C ARG A 22 -17.23 -2.23 -1.02
N ILE A 23 -16.12 -1.88 -1.70
CA ILE A 23 -16.05 -2.01 -3.17
C ILE A 23 -16.14 -3.48 -3.56
N ALA A 24 -15.36 -4.34 -2.90
CA ALA A 24 -15.34 -5.77 -3.19
C ALA A 24 -16.68 -6.46 -2.90
N ALA A 25 -17.47 -5.95 -1.96
CA ALA A 25 -18.82 -6.45 -1.71
C ALA A 25 -19.79 -6.16 -2.87
N ALA A 26 -19.59 -5.03 -3.56
CA ALA A 26 -20.42 -4.64 -4.71
C ALA A 26 -20.01 -5.34 -6.02
N GLU A 27 -18.74 -5.76 -6.12
CA GLU A 27 -18.15 -6.35 -7.33
C GLU A 27 -17.67 -7.78 -7.04
N PRO A 28 -18.44 -8.83 -7.41
CA PRO A 28 -18.13 -10.21 -7.04
C PRO A 28 -16.76 -10.73 -7.47
N ASP A 29 -16.30 -10.37 -8.69
CA ASP A 29 -15.05 -10.85 -9.28
C ASP A 29 -13.87 -9.93 -8.98
N THR A 30 -13.85 -9.32 -7.79
CA THR A 30 -12.76 -8.44 -7.38
C THR A 30 -11.56 -9.24 -6.88
N ARG A 31 -10.37 -8.90 -7.42
CA ARG A 31 -9.05 -9.31 -6.93
C ARG A 31 -8.38 -8.11 -6.29
N VAL A 32 -7.74 -8.33 -5.17
CA VAL A 32 -7.08 -7.26 -4.40
C VAL A 32 -5.62 -7.59 -4.20
N TRP A 33 -4.75 -6.64 -4.51
CA TRP A 33 -3.34 -6.69 -4.14
C TRP A 33 -3.07 -5.59 -3.12
N LEU A 34 -2.61 -5.99 -1.93
CA LEU A 34 -2.08 -5.08 -0.94
C LEU A 34 -0.59 -4.94 -1.19
N LEU A 35 -0.15 -3.75 -1.56
CA LEU A 35 1.24 -3.45 -1.88
C LEU A 35 1.86 -2.59 -0.79
N HIS A 36 2.96 -3.05 -0.20
CA HIS A 36 3.87 -2.23 0.56
C HIS A 36 5.18 -2.06 -0.22
N VAL A 37 5.59 -0.82 -0.42
CA VAL A 37 6.88 -0.51 -1.04
C VAL A 37 7.90 -0.30 0.07
N ALA A 38 8.86 -1.23 0.16
CA ALA A 38 9.99 -1.10 1.07
C ALA A 38 11.03 -0.18 0.45
N GLU A 39 11.29 0.97 1.06
CA GLU A 39 12.39 1.83 0.61
C GLU A 39 13.73 1.14 0.88
N PRO A 40 14.63 1.12 -0.11
CA PRO A 40 15.99 0.65 0.13
C PRO A 40 16.64 1.55 1.18
N ASP A 41 17.23 0.95 2.21
CA ASP A 41 18.02 1.72 3.19
C ASP A 41 19.17 2.44 2.46
N PRO A 42 19.27 3.77 2.54
CA PRO A 42 20.33 4.53 1.90
C PRO A 42 21.74 4.08 2.31
N SER A 43 21.90 3.48 3.49
CA SER A 43 23.17 2.93 3.97
C SER A 43 23.64 1.70 3.18
N PHE A 44 22.75 1.09 2.40
CA PHE A 44 23.06 -0.05 1.53
C PHE A 44 23.46 0.32 0.09
N VAL A 45 23.24 1.57 -0.32
CA VAL A 45 23.60 2.04 -1.66
C VAL A 45 25.12 2.23 -1.72
N GLY A 46 25.86 1.18 -2.09
CA GLY A 46 27.29 1.22 -2.31
C GLY A 46 28.15 0.22 -1.51
N TYR A 47 27.55 -0.57 -0.66
CA TYR A 47 28.26 -1.62 0.08
C TYR A 47 27.66 -3.01 -0.24
N GLU A 48 28.34 -3.78 -1.04
CA GLU A 48 27.99 -5.20 -1.27
C GLU A 48 28.06 -6.06 0.02
N ALA A 49 28.58 -5.50 1.10
CA ALA A 49 28.70 -6.16 2.40
C ALA A 49 28.65 -5.15 3.55
N GLY A 50 27.47 -4.64 3.87
CA GLY A 50 27.27 -3.95 5.15
C GLY A 50 27.56 -4.89 6.34
N PRO A 51 27.85 -4.34 7.54
CA PRO A 51 28.06 -5.16 8.73
C PRO A 51 26.93 -6.17 8.93
N PRO A 52 27.18 -7.40 9.39
CA PRO A 52 26.16 -8.44 9.59
C PRO A 52 24.96 -7.96 10.41
N VAL A 53 25.18 -7.13 11.42
CA VAL A 53 24.14 -6.57 12.30
C VAL A 53 23.14 -5.69 11.53
N VAL A 54 23.61 -4.89 10.57
CA VAL A 54 22.74 -4.02 9.76
C VAL A 54 21.91 -4.86 8.80
N ARG A 55 22.50 -5.88 8.19
CA ARG A 55 21.78 -6.82 7.32
C ARG A 55 20.67 -7.57 8.08
N ASP A 56 20.95 -7.98 9.32
CA ASP A 56 19.99 -8.68 10.16
C ASP A 56 18.83 -7.77 10.57
N GLN A 57 19.10 -6.50 10.85
CA GLN A 57 18.08 -5.50 11.17
C GLN A 57 17.14 -5.25 9.98
N VAL A 58 17.70 -5.03 8.79
CA VAL A 58 16.91 -4.82 7.56
C VAL A 58 16.08 -6.06 7.22
N ALA A 59 16.67 -7.24 7.35
CA ALA A 59 15.95 -8.49 7.13
C ALA A 59 14.82 -8.70 8.14
N ALA A 60 15.01 -8.28 9.41
CA ALA A 60 14.00 -8.37 10.44
C ALA A 60 12.84 -7.37 10.18
N GLU A 61 13.17 -6.15 9.76
CA GLU A 61 12.17 -5.14 9.38
C GLU A 61 11.33 -5.59 8.19
N TYR A 62 11.97 -6.10 7.15
CA TYR A 62 11.30 -6.63 5.96
C TYR A 62 10.35 -7.80 6.30
N ARG A 63 10.77 -8.69 7.21
CA ARG A 63 9.90 -9.77 7.71
C ARG A 63 8.69 -9.24 8.47
N ARG A 64 8.88 -8.20 9.30
CA ARG A 64 7.80 -7.55 10.07
C ARG A 64 6.79 -6.90 9.14
N GLU A 65 7.24 -6.13 8.17
CA GLU A 65 6.37 -5.49 7.17
C GLU A 65 5.57 -6.52 6.38
N ARG A 66 6.22 -7.60 5.96
CA ARG A 66 5.56 -8.70 5.27
C ARG A 66 4.49 -9.37 6.14
N GLN A 67 4.77 -9.60 7.42
CA GLN A 67 3.80 -10.17 8.36
C GLN A 67 2.61 -9.25 8.58
N GLN A 68 2.83 -7.96 8.73
CA GLN A 68 1.76 -6.97 8.88
C GLN A 68 0.86 -6.93 7.64
N LEU A 69 1.45 -6.93 6.46
CA LEU A 69 0.71 -6.91 5.20
C LEU A 69 -0.08 -8.21 5.00
N GLN A 70 0.52 -9.34 5.35
CA GLN A 70 -0.13 -10.65 5.29
C GLN A 70 -1.33 -10.71 6.22
N ALA A 71 -1.23 -10.19 7.44
CA ALA A 71 -2.35 -10.11 8.38
C ALA A 71 -3.52 -9.27 7.82
N CYS A 72 -3.22 -8.16 7.15
CA CYS A 72 -4.24 -7.37 6.46
C CYS A 72 -4.91 -8.17 5.33
N ALA A 73 -4.13 -8.91 4.55
CA ALA A 73 -4.65 -9.74 3.45
C ALA A 73 -5.56 -10.84 3.97
N GLU A 74 -5.19 -11.52 5.04
CA GLU A 74 -5.99 -12.58 5.67
C GLU A 74 -7.35 -12.05 6.18
N ARG A 75 -7.38 -10.86 6.73
CA ARG A 75 -8.63 -10.20 7.15
C ARG A 75 -9.58 -9.98 5.97
N LEU A 76 -9.06 -9.53 4.83
CA LEU A 76 -9.86 -9.35 3.61
C LEU A 76 -10.25 -10.68 2.97
N GLN A 77 -9.38 -11.70 2.98
CA GLN A 77 -9.68 -13.04 2.48
C GLN A 77 -10.85 -13.68 3.23
N GLY A 78 -11.01 -13.40 4.53
CA GLY A 78 -12.16 -13.80 5.33
C GLY A 78 -13.52 -13.35 4.76
N THR A 79 -13.51 -12.38 3.84
CA THR A 79 -14.71 -11.94 3.10
C THR A 79 -15.01 -12.77 1.83
N GLY A 80 -14.21 -13.80 1.54
CA GLY A 80 -14.36 -14.66 0.36
C GLY A 80 -13.75 -14.09 -0.92
N LYS A 81 -12.87 -13.09 -0.81
CA LYS A 81 -12.19 -12.45 -1.95
C LYS A 81 -10.78 -12.99 -2.15
N GLU A 82 -10.30 -12.92 -3.39
CA GLU A 82 -8.91 -13.22 -3.73
C GLU A 82 -8.04 -12.01 -3.36
N VAL A 83 -7.18 -12.16 -2.35
CA VAL A 83 -6.31 -11.10 -1.85
C VAL A 83 -4.87 -11.59 -1.78
N SER A 84 -3.95 -10.81 -2.31
CA SER A 84 -2.51 -11.08 -2.28
C SER A 84 -1.75 -9.94 -1.60
N ALA A 85 -0.73 -10.29 -0.82
CA ALA A 85 0.18 -9.34 -0.19
C ALA A 85 1.49 -9.28 -0.96
N LEU A 86 1.91 -8.07 -1.36
CA LEU A 86 3.13 -7.81 -2.11
C LEU A 86 4.02 -6.82 -1.34
N VAL A 87 5.25 -7.22 -1.03
CA VAL A 87 6.28 -6.30 -0.54
C VAL A 87 7.35 -6.17 -1.61
N VAL A 88 7.51 -4.99 -2.17
CA VAL A 88 8.40 -4.72 -3.30
C VAL A 88 9.36 -3.60 -2.93
N PRO A 89 10.67 -3.80 -3.04
CA PRO A 89 11.63 -2.72 -2.81
C PRO A 89 11.67 -1.74 -3.98
N GLY A 90 11.84 -0.47 -3.70
CA GLY A 90 12.00 0.55 -4.74
C GLY A 90 11.56 1.95 -4.33
N ALA A 91 11.56 2.87 -5.28
CA ALA A 91 10.98 4.19 -5.12
C ALA A 91 9.45 4.08 -5.08
N ILE A 92 8.82 4.68 -4.07
CA ILE A 92 7.41 4.41 -3.74
C ILE A 92 6.48 4.65 -4.92
N ALA A 93 6.46 5.86 -5.47
CA ALA A 93 5.54 6.20 -6.56
C ALA A 93 5.79 5.38 -7.84
N ASP A 94 7.06 5.21 -8.23
CA ASP A 94 7.42 4.44 -9.42
C ASP A 94 7.04 2.96 -9.27
N THR A 95 7.24 2.40 -8.09
CA THR A 95 6.89 1.00 -7.79
C THR A 95 5.36 0.80 -7.81
N ILE A 96 4.59 1.71 -7.20
CA ILE A 96 3.12 1.65 -7.26
C ILE A 96 2.63 1.66 -8.71
N LEU A 97 3.15 2.56 -9.54
CA LEU A 97 2.76 2.67 -10.95
C LEU A 97 3.17 1.45 -11.77
N ALA A 98 4.37 0.92 -11.55
CA ALA A 98 4.85 -0.27 -12.22
C ALA A 98 4.01 -1.51 -11.86
N GLU A 99 3.71 -1.70 -10.58
CA GLU A 99 2.88 -2.81 -10.12
C GLU A 99 1.42 -2.67 -10.59
N ALA A 100 0.88 -1.46 -10.61
CA ALA A 100 -0.46 -1.22 -11.15
C ALA A 100 -0.56 -1.61 -12.63
N ALA A 101 0.46 -1.28 -13.42
CA ALA A 101 0.52 -1.67 -14.83
C ALA A 101 0.69 -3.19 -14.99
N ARG A 102 1.60 -3.81 -14.23
CA ARG A 102 1.86 -5.27 -14.28
C ARG A 102 0.63 -6.10 -13.91
N LEU A 103 -0.16 -5.62 -12.95
CA LEU A 103 -1.35 -6.30 -12.44
C LEU A 103 -2.63 -5.92 -13.22
N GLU A 104 -2.50 -5.10 -14.24
CA GLU A 104 -3.64 -4.58 -15.02
C GLU A 104 -4.72 -4.01 -14.09
N SER A 105 -4.29 -3.16 -13.16
CA SER A 105 -5.18 -2.62 -12.13
C SER A 105 -6.23 -1.69 -12.71
N ASP A 106 -7.48 -1.91 -12.34
CA ASP A 106 -8.60 -1.05 -12.68
C ASP A 106 -8.75 0.12 -11.71
N LEU A 107 -8.15 0.00 -10.52
CA LEU A 107 -8.21 1.00 -9.45
C LEU A 107 -6.96 0.94 -8.58
N ILE A 108 -6.38 2.10 -8.29
CA ILE A 108 -5.38 2.27 -7.23
C ILE A 108 -6.07 2.92 -6.03
N VAL A 109 -5.87 2.36 -4.83
CA VAL A 109 -6.35 2.92 -3.55
C VAL A 109 -5.16 3.27 -2.68
N MET A 110 -5.11 4.49 -2.14
CA MET A 110 -4.02 4.93 -1.26
C MET A 110 -4.49 6.00 -0.28
N GLY A 111 -3.75 6.17 0.82
CA GLY A 111 -3.98 7.27 1.75
C GLY A 111 -3.55 8.62 1.17
N SER A 112 -4.16 9.69 1.64
CA SER A 112 -3.83 11.05 1.19
C SER A 112 -2.46 11.53 1.65
N HIS A 113 -1.92 10.97 2.74
CA HIS A 113 -0.61 11.29 3.29
C HIS A 113 0.19 10.01 3.44
N GLY A 114 1.39 10.00 2.87
CA GLY A 114 2.45 9.09 3.25
C GLY A 114 3.40 9.80 4.22
N TYR A 115 4.54 9.25 4.48
CA TYR A 115 5.57 9.77 5.36
C TYR A 115 5.80 11.29 5.24
N GLY A 116 5.69 12.02 6.35
CA GLY A 116 6.04 13.43 6.46
C GLY A 116 4.88 14.39 6.19
N VAL A 117 4.16 14.67 7.22
CA VAL A 117 3.00 15.57 7.22
C VAL A 117 3.44 17.02 7.19
N LEU A 118 3.08 17.72 6.11
CA LEU A 118 2.72 19.13 6.22
C LEU A 118 1.19 19.15 6.31
N ALA A 119 0.67 19.57 7.46
CA ALA A 119 -0.75 19.48 7.85
C ALA A 119 -1.75 20.14 6.86
N ASP A 120 -1.24 20.93 5.91
CA ASP A 120 -2.04 21.74 4.99
C ASP A 120 -2.12 21.15 3.57
N LEU A 121 -1.49 20.01 3.28
CA LEU A 121 -1.56 19.40 1.95
C LEU A 121 -2.54 18.25 1.93
N ILE A 122 -3.60 18.39 1.15
CA ILE A 122 -4.66 17.40 0.98
C ILE A 122 -4.12 16.08 0.38
N VAL A 123 -3.05 16.14 -0.40
CA VAL A 123 -2.41 14.97 -1.02
C VAL A 123 -0.89 15.10 -0.92
N GLY A 124 -0.21 14.09 -0.37
CA GLY A 124 1.24 14.03 -0.23
C GLY A 124 2.00 13.89 -1.56
N GLY A 125 3.34 13.99 -1.50
CA GLY A 125 4.19 13.95 -2.69
C GLY A 125 4.02 12.70 -3.54
N VAL A 126 3.95 11.52 -2.92
CA VAL A 126 3.72 10.24 -3.61
C VAL A 126 2.36 10.25 -4.30
N GLY A 127 1.29 10.67 -3.60
CA GLY A 127 -0.05 10.76 -4.18
C GLY A 127 -0.12 11.67 -5.39
N LYS A 128 0.56 12.82 -5.37
CA LYS A 128 0.63 13.74 -6.51
C LYS A 128 1.29 13.10 -7.74
N VAL A 129 2.38 12.37 -7.55
CA VAL A 129 3.07 11.67 -8.64
C VAL A 129 2.18 10.56 -9.21
N VAL A 130 1.57 9.76 -8.35
CA VAL A 130 0.67 8.69 -8.76
C VAL A 130 -0.53 9.25 -9.53
N LEU A 131 -1.19 10.30 -9.03
CA LEU A 131 -2.32 10.94 -9.71
C LEU A 131 -1.96 11.50 -11.09
N ARG A 132 -0.74 12.00 -11.27
CA ARG A 132 -0.29 12.53 -12.57
C ARG A 132 0.01 11.46 -13.59
N ARG A 133 0.48 10.30 -13.16
CA ARG A 133 1.07 9.27 -14.03
C ARG A 133 0.25 8.00 -14.13
N ALA A 134 -0.75 7.82 -13.26
CA ALA A 134 -1.59 6.64 -13.28
C ALA A 134 -2.38 6.53 -14.58
N THR A 135 -2.49 5.31 -15.10
CA THR A 135 -3.28 4.97 -16.29
C THR A 135 -4.66 4.43 -15.95
N CYS A 136 -4.97 4.31 -14.66
CA CYS A 136 -6.28 3.92 -14.15
C CYS A 136 -6.74 4.92 -13.06
N PRO A 137 -8.01 4.90 -12.68
CA PRO A 137 -8.53 5.70 -11.57
C PRO A 137 -7.74 5.51 -10.28
N VAL A 138 -7.58 6.59 -9.51
CA VAL A 138 -6.91 6.60 -8.21
C VAL A 138 -7.89 7.10 -7.15
N LEU A 139 -8.13 6.30 -6.14
CA LEU A 139 -8.95 6.65 -4.99
C LEU A 139 -8.05 7.06 -3.82
N ILE A 140 -8.17 8.31 -3.42
CA ILE A 140 -7.43 8.87 -2.29
C ILE A 140 -8.30 8.85 -1.05
N ILE A 141 -7.82 8.21 0.01
CA ILE A 141 -8.51 8.12 1.29
C ILE A 141 -8.06 9.27 2.20
N PRO A 142 -8.96 10.18 2.62
CA PRO A 142 -8.61 11.28 3.50
C PRO A 142 -8.42 10.80 4.95
N PRO A 143 -7.65 11.54 5.78
CA PRO A 143 -7.35 11.14 7.16
C PRO A 143 -8.57 11.16 8.08
N ALA A 144 -9.58 11.95 7.74
CA ALA A 144 -10.80 12.11 8.52
C ALA A 144 -11.94 11.17 8.07
N LEU A 145 -11.65 10.17 7.24
CA LEU A 145 -12.66 9.18 6.89
C LEU A 145 -13.03 8.39 8.14
N ARG A 146 -14.12 8.78 8.78
CA ARG A 146 -14.72 7.97 9.84
C ARG A 146 -15.30 6.72 9.18
N VAL A 147 -14.74 5.57 9.51
CA VAL A 147 -15.46 4.32 9.32
C VAL A 147 -16.73 4.49 10.16
N ALA A 148 -17.89 4.54 9.53
CA ALA A 148 -19.14 4.53 10.27
C ALA A 148 -19.13 3.24 11.10
N ASP A 149 -18.98 3.39 12.43
CA ASP A 149 -19.20 2.30 13.34
C ASP A 149 -20.59 1.76 13.01
N GLY A 150 -20.63 0.52 12.52
CA GLY A 150 -21.85 -0.18 12.28
C GLY A 150 -22.60 -0.32 13.61
N GLY A 151 -23.41 0.66 13.87
CA GLY A 151 -24.35 0.62 14.99
C GLY A 151 -25.59 -0.14 14.57
#